data_5a5955c36035e00e963459ee94f1c4ee
#
_entry.id   5a5955c36035e00e963459ee94f1c4ee
#
_cell.length_a   1.000
_cell.length_b   1.000
_cell.length_c   1.000
_cell.angle_alpha   90.00
_cell.angle_beta   90.00
_cell.angle_gamma   90.00
#
_symmetry.space_group_name_H-M   'P 1'
#
loop_
_entity.id
_entity.type
_entity.pdbx_description
1 polymer ?
#
loop_
_entity_poly.entity_id
_entity_poly.type
_entity_poly.pdbx_seq_one_letter_code
_entity_poly.pdbx_strand_id
1 'polypeptide(L)'
;MKNSVLVVLLLLTGFCRAQDSTSYTWTKQLEISIGENDSWSVDVLGNIYITANRTIQKFDSLGTKKFSQSIKSLGNLKSLKPINTMKLLTFSEEQQLICVLDNTLTLSEECIDLSSFDIGNATMVAVSGQPDKVWVVDQLNSKLILLSLGGTDQFQEIKNLQGILNISGIVAIQEVNNELFLASSEGKIYRFDLYGSLINVHEMGVFTSFIIEGTSLLALNEDHLILHNSEDASQLDVDLPIKGVKDIALSGNFFYFRTDNKILKFVLSLQD
;
A
#
# COMPACT_ATOMS: atom_id res chain seq x y z
N MET A 1 -6.57 16.82 7.69
CA MET A 1 -6.59 15.43 8.16
C MET A 1 -7.94 14.93 8.71
N LYS A 2 -8.85 15.80 9.18
CA LYS A 2 -10.17 15.34 9.71
C LYS A 2 -11.22 15.00 8.66
N ASN A 3 -11.09 15.44 7.41
CA ASN A 3 -12.16 15.35 6.39
C ASN A 3 -12.10 14.07 5.52
N SER A 4 -10.93 13.43 5.38
CA SER A 4 -10.79 12.22 4.56
C SER A 4 -11.41 11.00 5.22
N VAL A 5 -11.25 10.87 6.54
CA VAL A 5 -11.90 9.84 7.36
C VAL A 5 -13.43 10.02 7.32
N LEU A 6 -13.90 11.27 7.13
CA LEU A 6 -15.33 11.59 7.15
C LEU A 6 -16.07 11.03 5.92
N VAL A 7 -15.47 10.96 4.73
CA VAL A 7 -16.17 10.46 3.53
C VAL A 7 -16.27 8.93 3.56
N VAL A 8 -15.21 8.23 3.95
CA VAL A 8 -15.28 6.76 4.13
C VAL A 8 -16.16 6.43 5.34
N LEU A 9 -16.12 7.23 6.41
CA LEU A 9 -16.99 7.05 7.59
C LEU A 9 -18.45 7.41 7.29
N LEU A 10 -18.73 8.43 6.46
CA LEU A 10 -20.09 8.78 6.02
C LEU A 10 -20.69 7.69 5.13
N LEU A 11 -19.87 7.00 4.32
CA LEU A 11 -20.33 5.85 3.55
C LEU A 11 -20.78 4.69 4.46
N LEU A 12 -20.17 4.52 5.63
CA LEU A 12 -20.47 3.43 6.56
C LEU A 12 -21.61 3.76 7.57
N THR A 13 -21.79 5.03 7.94
CA THR A 13 -22.86 5.40 8.90
C THR A 13 -24.27 5.48 8.29
N GLY A 14 -24.38 5.52 6.95
CA GLY A 14 -25.66 5.52 6.24
C GLY A 14 -26.42 4.18 6.21
N PHE A 15 -25.79 3.08 6.64
CA PHE A 15 -26.31 1.72 6.43
C PHE A 15 -27.32 1.21 7.47
N CYS A 16 -27.66 1.99 8.49
CA CYS A 16 -28.57 1.52 9.53
C CYS A 16 -30.08 1.69 9.20
N ARG A 17 -30.49 2.09 7.99
CA ARG A 17 -31.93 2.18 7.65
C ARG A 17 -32.21 1.94 6.17
N ALA A 18 -33.00 0.89 5.92
CA ALA A 18 -33.81 0.60 4.72
C ALA A 18 -33.07 0.41 3.37
N GLN A 19 -33.53 -0.56 2.64
CA GLN A 19 -33.28 -0.88 1.23
C GLN A 19 -33.55 0.30 0.25
N ASP A 20 -32.91 1.43 0.42
CA ASP A 20 -32.77 2.40 -0.65
C ASP A 20 -31.46 2.08 -1.38
N SER A 21 -31.56 1.80 -2.67
CA SER A 21 -30.42 1.59 -3.56
C SER A 21 -29.61 2.88 -3.61
N THR A 22 -28.66 3.03 -2.68
CA THR A 22 -27.71 4.13 -2.70
C THR A 22 -26.92 4.02 -4.01
N SER A 23 -27.13 4.96 -4.94
CA SER A 23 -26.39 4.95 -6.19
C SER A 23 -25.11 5.76 -6.01
N TYR A 24 -23.99 5.18 -6.45
CA TYR A 24 -22.67 5.80 -6.41
C TYR A 24 -22.30 6.29 -7.80
N THR A 25 -21.64 7.43 -7.86
CA THR A 25 -21.12 7.96 -9.13
C THR A 25 -19.63 8.19 -9.04
N TRP A 26 -18.90 7.62 -9.98
CA TRP A 26 -17.47 7.85 -10.16
C TRP A 26 -17.22 8.99 -11.14
N THR A 27 -16.45 10.00 -10.72
CA THR A 27 -16.03 11.09 -11.60
C THR A 27 -14.54 11.02 -11.84
N LYS A 28 -14.13 10.78 -13.12
CA LYS A 28 -12.71 10.76 -13.52
C LYS A 28 -12.10 12.14 -13.47
N GLN A 29 -10.92 12.26 -12.84
CA GLN A 29 -10.18 13.51 -12.65
C GLN A 29 -8.87 13.56 -13.44
N LEU A 30 -8.20 12.41 -13.61
CA LEU A 30 -6.86 12.33 -14.17
C LEU A 30 -6.62 10.97 -14.83
N GLU A 31 -5.70 10.97 -15.82
CA GLU A 31 -5.17 9.76 -16.43
C GLU A 31 -3.68 9.96 -16.73
N ILE A 32 -2.83 9.00 -16.30
CA ILE A 32 -1.38 8.98 -16.56
C ILE A 32 -1.02 7.61 -17.12
N SER A 33 -0.14 7.58 -18.13
CA SER A 33 0.39 6.32 -18.67
C SER A 33 1.42 5.70 -17.74
N ILE A 34 1.39 4.36 -17.61
CA ILE A 34 2.34 3.55 -16.86
C ILE A 34 2.66 2.29 -17.66
N GLY A 35 3.85 1.73 -17.50
CA GLY A 35 4.20 0.42 -18.07
C GLY A 35 3.63 -0.74 -17.24
N GLU A 36 3.41 -1.88 -17.87
CA GLU A 36 2.82 -3.06 -17.24
C GLU A 36 3.60 -3.53 -16.01
N ASN A 37 4.93 -3.50 -16.08
CA ASN A 37 5.83 -3.95 -15.00
C ASN A 37 6.38 -2.81 -14.13
N ASP A 38 5.89 -1.59 -14.31
CA ASP A 38 6.34 -0.45 -13.52
C ASP A 38 5.72 -0.49 -12.12
N SER A 39 6.51 -0.19 -11.09
CA SER A 39 5.99 0.05 -9.74
C SER A 39 5.45 1.47 -9.63
N TRP A 40 4.48 1.66 -8.76
CA TRP A 40 3.86 2.97 -8.55
C TRP A 40 3.44 3.17 -7.10
N SER A 41 3.20 4.42 -6.73
CA SER A 41 2.57 4.79 -5.46
C SER A 41 2.02 6.20 -5.51
N VAL A 42 1.23 6.56 -4.48
CA VAL A 42 0.65 7.89 -4.31
C VAL A 42 0.92 8.34 -2.88
N ASP A 43 1.35 9.59 -2.68
CA ASP A 43 1.51 10.15 -1.35
C ASP A 43 0.23 10.87 -0.85
N VAL A 44 0.26 11.33 0.40
CA VAL A 44 -0.89 12.00 1.03
C VAL A 44 -1.27 13.35 0.40
N LEU A 45 -0.41 13.93 -0.44
CA LEU A 45 -0.69 15.14 -1.23
C LEU A 45 -1.23 14.81 -2.62
N GLY A 46 -1.34 13.52 -2.97
CA GLY A 46 -1.77 13.05 -4.28
C GLY A 46 -0.67 13.12 -5.33
N ASN A 47 0.61 13.28 -4.95
CA ASN A 47 1.70 13.11 -5.90
C ASN A 47 1.82 11.64 -6.27
N ILE A 48 2.04 11.38 -7.56
CA ILE A 48 2.14 10.03 -8.12
C ILE A 48 3.61 9.76 -8.44
N TYR A 49 4.11 8.63 -8.00
CA TYR A 49 5.47 8.14 -8.26
C TYR A 49 5.38 6.90 -9.14
N ILE A 50 6.19 6.85 -10.20
CA ILE A 50 6.19 5.73 -11.17
C ILE A 50 7.63 5.37 -11.48
N THR A 51 7.97 4.06 -11.48
CA THR A 51 9.18 3.59 -12.13
C THR A 51 8.92 3.46 -13.62
N ALA A 52 9.84 3.94 -14.45
CA ALA A 52 9.73 3.81 -15.89
C ALA A 52 11.12 3.74 -16.52
N ASN A 53 11.45 2.65 -17.21
CA ASN A 53 12.72 2.50 -17.92
C ASN A 53 13.97 2.83 -17.06
N ARG A 54 14.05 2.29 -15.85
CA ARG A 54 15.11 2.55 -14.86
C ARG A 54 15.24 4.01 -14.43
N THR A 55 14.12 4.71 -14.45
CA THR A 55 13.97 6.03 -13.84
C THR A 55 12.80 6.02 -12.86
N ILE A 56 12.86 6.86 -11.83
CA ILE A 56 11.68 7.21 -11.05
C ILE A 56 11.18 8.56 -11.57
N GLN A 57 9.87 8.65 -11.77
CA GLN A 57 9.19 9.88 -12.18
C GLN A 57 8.21 10.28 -11.10
N LYS A 58 8.18 11.57 -10.77
CA LYS A 58 7.19 12.17 -9.86
C LYS A 58 6.28 13.11 -10.64
N PHE A 59 4.98 12.91 -10.47
CA PHE A 59 3.93 13.78 -10.98
C PHE A 59 3.21 14.44 -9.80
N ASP A 60 2.75 15.66 -9.96
CA ASP A 60 1.88 16.28 -8.97
C ASP A 60 0.45 15.72 -9.05
N SER A 61 -0.41 16.16 -8.11
CA SER A 61 -1.81 15.74 -8.03
C SER A 61 -2.67 16.11 -9.24
N LEU A 62 -2.15 16.96 -10.15
CA LEU A 62 -2.76 17.35 -11.43
C LEU A 62 -2.17 16.59 -12.62
N GLY A 63 -1.22 15.67 -12.38
CA GLY A 63 -0.59 14.88 -13.44
C GLY A 63 0.57 15.56 -14.15
N THR A 64 1.05 16.71 -13.64
CA THR A 64 2.21 17.37 -14.22
C THR A 64 3.49 16.73 -13.70
N LYS A 65 4.38 16.28 -14.61
CA LYS A 65 5.69 15.74 -14.24
C LYS A 65 6.56 16.83 -13.61
N LYS A 66 7.02 16.58 -12.38
CA LYS A 66 7.88 17.52 -11.62
C LYS A 66 9.34 17.08 -11.61
N PHE A 67 9.59 15.80 -11.39
CA PHE A 67 10.94 15.28 -11.29
C PHE A 67 11.07 13.96 -12.06
N SER A 68 12.29 13.68 -12.51
CA SER A 68 12.67 12.40 -13.11
C SER A 68 14.13 12.13 -12.79
N GLN A 69 14.42 11.00 -12.16
CA GLN A 69 15.77 10.62 -11.72
C GLN A 69 16.12 9.21 -12.18
N SER A 70 17.36 9.02 -12.65
CA SER A 70 17.88 7.69 -12.99
C SER A 70 18.11 6.86 -11.73
N ILE A 71 17.68 5.60 -11.76
CA ILE A 71 17.84 4.64 -10.67
C ILE A 71 18.70 3.43 -11.06
N LYS A 72 19.57 3.59 -12.05
CA LYS A 72 20.40 2.46 -12.55
C LYS A 72 21.19 1.76 -11.45
N SER A 73 21.64 2.51 -10.44
CA SER A 73 22.38 1.98 -9.29
C SER A 73 21.49 1.22 -8.29
N LEU A 74 20.17 1.41 -8.35
CA LEU A 74 19.22 0.76 -7.45
C LEU A 74 18.62 -0.54 -8.03
N GLY A 75 18.99 -0.90 -9.27
CA GLY A 75 18.44 -2.06 -9.96
C GLY A 75 16.97 -1.93 -10.30
N ASN A 76 16.28 -3.09 -10.37
CA ASN A 76 14.84 -3.12 -10.57
C ASN A 76 14.12 -2.91 -9.23
N LEU A 77 13.32 -1.87 -9.15
CA LEU A 77 12.55 -1.58 -7.94
C LEU A 77 11.26 -2.38 -7.93
N LYS A 78 11.09 -3.20 -6.90
CA LYS A 78 9.85 -3.94 -6.64
C LYS A 78 8.78 -3.03 -6.08
N SER A 79 9.17 -2.07 -5.23
CA SER A 79 8.20 -1.15 -4.63
C SER A 79 8.75 0.25 -4.40
N LEU A 80 7.82 1.21 -4.45
CA LEU A 80 7.96 2.60 -4.04
C LEU A 80 6.94 2.85 -2.93
N LYS A 81 7.35 3.35 -1.78
CA LYS A 81 6.46 3.61 -0.64
C LYS A 81 6.71 5.01 -0.09
N PRO A 82 5.79 5.97 -0.22
CA PRO A 82 5.92 7.25 0.45
C PRO A 82 6.00 7.06 1.97
N ILE A 83 7.08 7.54 2.60
CA ILE A 83 7.20 7.60 4.05
C ILE A 83 6.39 8.79 4.56
N ASN A 84 6.55 9.91 3.88
CA ASN A 84 5.83 11.15 4.11
C ASN A 84 5.91 12.05 2.86
N THR A 85 5.57 13.32 2.97
CA THR A 85 5.61 14.27 1.83
C THR A 85 7.03 14.61 1.35
N MET A 86 8.07 14.27 2.13
CA MET A 86 9.47 14.61 1.88
C MET A 86 10.37 13.42 1.59
N LYS A 87 9.95 12.20 1.97
CA LYS A 87 10.76 10.98 1.85
C LYS A 87 9.98 9.87 1.14
N LEU A 88 10.67 9.16 0.26
CA LEU A 88 10.18 7.99 -0.49
C LEU A 88 11.09 6.79 -0.22
N LEU A 89 10.52 5.69 0.26
CA LEU A 89 11.20 4.42 0.40
C LEU A 89 11.20 3.67 -0.92
N THR A 90 12.34 3.11 -1.30
CA THR A 90 12.47 2.22 -2.45
C THR A 90 13.00 0.86 -2.00
N PHE A 91 12.52 -0.20 -2.61
CA PHE A 91 12.97 -1.56 -2.34
C PHE A 91 13.29 -2.29 -3.64
N SER A 92 14.51 -2.83 -3.73
CA SER A 92 14.96 -3.74 -4.77
C SER A 92 15.09 -5.14 -4.19
N GLU A 93 14.21 -6.05 -4.61
CA GLU A 93 14.25 -7.43 -4.16
C GLU A 93 15.47 -8.17 -4.73
N GLU A 94 15.83 -7.93 -6.01
CA GLU A 94 16.99 -8.56 -6.64
C GLU A 94 18.31 -8.20 -5.94
N GLN A 95 18.42 -6.95 -5.48
CA GLN A 95 19.62 -6.45 -4.81
C GLN A 95 19.56 -6.56 -3.30
N GLN A 96 18.40 -6.96 -2.73
CA GLN A 96 18.14 -6.94 -1.29
C GLN A 96 18.48 -5.60 -0.65
N LEU A 97 18.05 -4.50 -1.30
CA LEU A 97 18.46 -3.13 -1.00
C LEU A 97 17.23 -2.25 -0.71
N ILE A 98 17.30 -1.50 0.40
CA ILE A 98 16.34 -0.45 0.73
C ILE A 98 17.06 0.89 0.65
N CYS A 99 16.46 1.88 -0.04
CA CYS A 99 17.00 3.24 -0.10
C CYS A 99 15.91 4.25 0.18
N VAL A 100 16.32 5.39 0.73
CA VAL A 100 15.44 6.54 0.98
C VAL A 100 15.81 7.67 0.02
N LEU A 101 14.82 8.13 -0.72
CA LEU A 101 14.94 9.30 -1.60
C LEU A 101 14.21 10.49 -0.97
N ASP A 102 14.69 11.68 -1.24
CA ASP A 102 13.98 12.90 -0.91
C ASP A 102 12.83 13.20 -1.89
N ASN A 103 12.12 14.29 -1.67
CA ASN A 103 11.00 14.70 -2.51
C ASN A 103 11.40 15.16 -3.94
N THR A 104 12.70 15.30 -4.21
CA THR A 104 13.26 15.57 -5.55
C THR A 104 13.80 14.30 -6.22
N LEU A 105 13.61 13.14 -5.58
CA LEU A 105 14.06 11.81 -6.00
C LEU A 105 15.59 11.63 -5.91
N THR A 106 16.27 12.39 -5.07
CA THR A 106 17.69 12.24 -4.79
C THR A 106 17.90 11.33 -3.57
N LEU A 107 18.94 10.51 -3.56
CA LEU A 107 19.29 9.71 -2.38
C LEU A 107 19.55 10.65 -1.19
N SER A 108 18.82 10.44 -0.10
CA SER A 108 18.93 11.24 1.12
C SER A 108 19.93 10.66 2.13
N GLU A 109 20.14 9.35 2.08
CA GLU A 109 20.98 8.60 3.03
C GLU A 109 21.63 7.41 2.30
N GLU A 110 22.61 6.72 2.93
CA GLU A 110 23.12 5.47 2.43
C GLU A 110 22.01 4.41 2.38
N CYS A 111 22.06 3.58 1.33
CA CYS A 111 21.11 2.48 1.20
C CYS A 111 21.41 1.38 2.23
N ILE A 112 20.38 0.73 2.71
CA ILE A 112 20.47 -0.40 3.63
C ILE A 112 20.61 -1.67 2.81
N ASP A 113 21.76 -2.34 2.93
CA ASP A 113 21.95 -3.68 2.41
C ASP A 113 21.38 -4.70 3.41
N LEU A 114 20.30 -5.36 3.02
CA LEU A 114 19.58 -6.31 3.86
C LEU A 114 20.39 -7.58 4.13
N SER A 115 21.41 -7.88 3.31
CA SER A 115 22.31 -9.01 3.55
C SER A 115 23.20 -8.83 4.79
N SER A 116 23.36 -7.59 5.26
CA SER A 116 24.07 -7.29 6.50
C SER A 116 23.31 -7.61 7.78
N PHE A 117 22.02 -7.92 7.66
CA PHE A 117 21.16 -8.30 8.76
C PHE A 117 20.76 -9.76 8.60
N ASP A 118 20.70 -10.59 9.53
CA ASP A 118 20.32 -12.01 9.43
C ASP A 118 18.94 -12.23 8.71
N ILE A 119 18.84 -11.70 7.48
CA ILE A 119 17.69 -11.75 6.58
C ILE A 119 18.02 -12.75 5.46
N GLY A 120 17.24 -13.82 5.39
CA GLY A 120 17.48 -14.87 4.40
C GLY A 120 17.00 -14.48 3.00
N ASN A 121 15.82 -13.87 2.91
CA ASN A 121 15.24 -13.36 1.65
C ASN A 121 14.11 -12.36 1.93
N ALA A 122 14.40 -11.09 1.82
CA ALA A 122 13.38 -10.04 1.90
C ALA A 122 12.55 -10.02 0.62
N THR A 123 11.24 -10.17 0.76
CA THR A 123 10.30 -10.17 -0.38
C THR A 123 9.41 -8.93 -0.42
N MET A 124 9.17 -8.30 0.72
CA MET A 124 8.32 -7.10 0.83
C MET A 124 8.81 -6.18 1.93
N VAL A 125 8.45 -4.90 1.80
CA VAL A 125 8.69 -3.88 2.82
C VAL A 125 7.43 -3.05 3.04
N ALA A 126 7.27 -2.54 4.27
CA ALA A 126 6.24 -1.57 4.59
C ALA A 126 6.81 -0.46 5.49
N VAL A 127 6.38 0.76 5.24
CA VAL A 127 6.72 1.89 6.12
C VAL A 127 6.07 1.65 7.48
N SER A 128 6.84 1.82 8.56
CA SER A 128 6.31 1.76 9.91
C SER A 128 5.68 3.10 10.32
N GLY A 129 4.66 3.06 11.17
CA GLY A 129 4.13 4.24 11.86
C GLY A 129 5.13 4.83 12.87
N GLN A 130 6.15 4.07 13.27
CA GLN A 130 7.25 4.58 14.07
C GLN A 130 8.23 5.38 13.19
N PRO A 131 8.71 6.54 13.64
CA PRO A 131 9.62 7.37 12.86
C PRO A 131 10.87 6.62 12.40
N ASP A 132 11.24 6.82 11.13
CA ASP A 132 12.45 6.30 10.49
C ASP A 132 12.63 4.77 10.65
N LYS A 133 11.51 4.02 10.57
CA LYS A 133 11.52 2.55 10.61
C LYS A 133 10.77 1.93 9.44
N VAL A 134 11.17 0.71 9.10
CA VAL A 134 10.61 -0.08 8.02
C VAL A 134 10.44 -1.53 8.45
N TRP A 135 9.28 -2.11 8.15
CA TRP A 135 9.05 -3.54 8.24
C TRP A 135 9.59 -4.26 7.01
N VAL A 136 10.23 -5.39 7.23
CA VAL A 136 10.75 -6.28 6.18
C VAL A 136 10.14 -7.66 6.38
N VAL A 137 9.61 -8.24 5.33
CA VAL A 137 9.14 -9.64 5.31
C VAL A 137 10.30 -10.52 4.88
N ASP A 138 10.87 -11.29 5.79
CA ASP A 138 11.85 -12.34 5.51
C ASP A 138 11.13 -13.66 5.26
N GLN A 139 10.93 -13.96 3.99
CA GLN A 139 10.19 -15.14 3.57
C GLN A 139 10.93 -16.44 3.94
N LEU A 140 12.25 -16.46 3.77
CA LEU A 140 13.04 -17.69 4.01
C LEU A 140 12.99 -18.11 5.47
N ASN A 141 13.12 -17.16 6.39
CA ASN A 141 13.14 -17.42 7.83
C ASN A 141 11.75 -17.31 8.49
N SER A 142 10.70 -17.05 7.70
CA SER A 142 9.31 -16.92 8.17
C SER A 142 9.16 -15.92 9.32
N LYS A 143 9.75 -14.73 9.16
CA LYS A 143 9.75 -13.67 10.18
C LYS A 143 9.46 -12.29 9.57
N LEU A 144 9.01 -11.37 10.41
CA LEU A 144 9.00 -9.93 10.13
C LEU A 144 10.08 -9.26 10.94
N ILE A 145 10.74 -8.28 10.34
CA ILE A 145 11.83 -7.55 10.98
C ILE A 145 11.53 -6.06 10.89
N LEU A 146 11.67 -5.35 12.01
CA LEU A 146 11.59 -3.89 12.05
C LEU A 146 13.02 -3.34 12.08
N LEU A 147 13.40 -2.62 11.01
CA LEU A 147 14.72 -2.01 10.86
C LEU A 147 14.64 -0.49 11.00
N SER A 148 15.75 0.13 11.44
CA SER A 148 15.96 1.57 11.36
C SER A 148 16.40 1.98 9.96
N LEU A 149 15.83 3.07 9.43
CA LEU A 149 16.23 3.63 8.13
C LEU A 149 17.56 4.40 8.16
N GLY A 150 17.99 4.89 9.31
CA GLY A 150 19.22 5.68 9.49
C GLY A 150 20.34 4.97 10.24
N GLY A 151 20.27 3.64 10.40
CA GLY A 151 21.20 2.90 11.25
C GLY A 151 21.40 1.45 10.84
N THR A 152 22.29 0.78 11.59
CA THR A 152 22.58 -0.65 11.44
C THR A 152 21.77 -1.51 12.42
N ASP A 153 20.78 -0.92 13.09
CA ASP A 153 20.10 -1.58 14.19
C ASP A 153 18.80 -2.26 13.73
N GLN A 154 18.69 -3.53 14.12
CA GLN A 154 17.45 -4.25 14.12
C GLN A 154 16.71 -3.96 15.42
N PHE A 155 15.50 -3.38 15.32
CA PHE A 155 14.71 -3.02 16.51
C PHE A 155 13.91 -4.17 17.06
N GLN A 156 13.30 -4.97 16.17
CA GLN A 156 12.35 -6.00 16.58
C GLN A 156 12.28 -7.11 15.54
N GLU A 157 12.00 -8.31 16.01
CA GLU A 157 11.63 -9.46 15.18
C GLU A 157 10.32 -10.08 15.67
N ILE A 158 9.46 -10.44 14.71
CA ILE A 158 8.30 -11.30 14.93
C ILE A 158 8.61 -12.63 14.26
N LYS A 159 8.80 -13.67 15.07
CA LYS A 159 9.23 -15.02 14.63
C LYS A 159 8.07 -16.02 14.63
N ASN A 160 8.32 -17.20 14.04
CA ASN A 160 7.42 -18.35 14.09
C ASN A 160 6.04 -18.11 13.44
N LEU A 161 6.00 -17.26 12.40
CA LEU A 161 4.76 -16.97 11.69
C LEU A 161 4.20 -18.18 10.94
N GLN A 162 5.03 -19.17 10.60
CA GLN A 162 4.62 -20.41 9.90
C GLN A 162 3.57 -21.25 10.66
N GLY A 163 3.43 -21.06 11.96
CA GLY A 163 2.35 -21.69 12.75
C GLY A 163 0.99 -20.97 12.63
N ILE A 164 0.98 -19.76 12.06
CA ILE A 164 -0.20 -18.89 11.98
C ILE A 164 -0.62 -18.69 10.52
N LEU A 165 0.34 -18.45 9.62
CA LEU A 165 0.10 -18.16 8.22
C LEU A 165 1.19 -18.75 7.31
N ASN A 166 0.84 -18.93 6.04
CA ASN A 166 1.82 -19.25 5.00
C ASN A 166 2.50 -17.97 4.52
N ILE A 167 3.72 -17.69 5.00
CA ILE A 167 4.43 -16.46 4.68
C ILE A 167 4.75 -16.33 3.19
N SER A 168 4.94 -17.43 2.47
CA SER A 168 5.17 -17.40 1.03
C SER A 168 3.92 -17.02 0.23
N GLY A 169 2.75 -17.16 0.83
CA GLY A 169 1.48 -16.71 0.26
C GLY A 169 1.14 -15.26 0.59
N ILE A 170 1.96 -14.54 1.37
CA ILE A 170 1.73 -13.13 1.67
C ILE A 170 2.07 -12.30 0.43
N VAL A 171 1.12 -11.47 0.02
CA VAL A 171 1.20 -10.62 -1.19
C VAL A 171 1.31 -9.13 -0.86
N ALA A 172 0.95 -8.73 0.36
CA ALA A 172 1.12 -7.36 0.80
C ALA A 172 1.20 -7.24 2.33
N ILE A 173 1.84 -6.17 2.81
CA ILE A 173 1.96 -5.80 4.22
C ILE A 173 1.74 -4.30 4.36
N GLN A 174 1.02 -3.91 5.42
CA GLN A 174 0.79 -2.51 5.79
C GLN A 174 0.73 -2.38 7.31
N GLU A 175 1.33 -1.32 7.88
CA GLU A 175 1.11 -0.92 9.26
C GLU A 175 0.16 0.28 9.31
N VAL A 176 -0.90 0.18 10.11
CA VAL A 176 -1.85 1.26 10.36
C VAL A 176 -2.25 1.24 11.82
N ASN A 177 -2.28 2.40 12.49
CA ASN A 177 -2.71 2.55 13.88
C ASN A 177 -1.99 1.62 14.88
N ASN A 178 -0.68 1.38 14.70
CA ASN A 178 0.13 0.45 15.47
C ASN A 178 -0.30 -1.02 15.36
N GLU A 179 -0.86 -1.40 14.24
CA GLU A 179 -1.21 -2.78 13.93
C GLU A 179 -0.66 -3.16 12.56
N LEU A 180 -0.26 -4.42 12.42
CA LEU A 180 0.24 -4.98 11.17
C LEU A 180 -0.85 -5.79 10.48
N PHE A 181 -1.03 -5.52 9.21
CA PHE A 181 -1.94 -6.24 8.33
C PHE A 181 -1.14 -6.95 7.24
N LEU A 182 -1.31 -8.26 7.17
CA LEU A 182 -0.69 -9.11 6.15
C LEU A 182 -1.78 -9.72 5.29
N ALA A 183 -1.77 -9.38 4.01
CA ALA A 183 -2.72 -9.94 3.06
C ALA A 183 -2.14 -11.18 2.37
N SER A 184 -2.92 -12.23 2.29
CA SER A 184 -2.54 -13.47 1.60
C SER A 184 -3.22 -13.62 0.25
N SER A 185 -2.58 -14.35 -0.66
CA SER A 185 -3.16 -14.74 -1.96
C SER A 185 -4.41 -15.62 -1.84
N GLU A 186 -4.66 -16.18 -0.63
CA GLU A 186 -5.86 -16.98 -0.33
C GLU A 186 -7.09 -16.11 0.03
N GLY A 187 -6.96 -14.78 0.01
CA GLY A 187 -8.05 -13.86 0.33
C GLY A 187 -8.25 -13.61 1.82
N LYS A 188 -7.21 -13.83 2.61
CA LYS A 188 -7.22 -13.55 4.05
C LYS A 188 -6.37 -12.35 4.38
N ILE A 189 -6.82 -11.53 5.32
CA ILE A 189 -6.05 -10.43 5.91
C ILE A 189 -5.85 -10.75 7.39
N TYR A 190 -4.60 -11.02 7.76
CA TYR A 190 -4.19 -11.27 9.14
C TYR A 190 -3.87 -9.93 9.81
N ARG A 191 -4.50 -9.66 10.94
CA ARG A 191 -4.27 -8.47 11.78
C ARG A 191 -3.49 -8.86 13.01
N PHE A 192 -2.33 -8.24 13.20
CA PHE A 192 -1.45 -8.46 14.35
C PHE A 192 -1.25 -7.17 15.13
N ASP A 193 -0.96 -7.28 16.42
CA ASP A 193 -0.30 -6.20 17.14
C ASP A 193 1.17 -6.06 16.70
N LEU A 194 1.83 -4.99 17.12
CA LEU A 194 3.24 -4.79 16.76
C LEU A 194 4.20 -5.81 17.44
N TYR A 195 3.73 -6.60 18.41
CA TYR A 195 4.52 -7.64 19.09
C TYR A 195 4.35 -9.02 18.45
N GLY A 196 3.48 -9.14 17.45
CA GLY A 196 3.25 -10.36 16.69
C GLY A 196 2.13 -11.25 17.25
N SER A 197 1.30 -10.74 18.17
CA SER A 197 0.10 -11.44 18.60
C SER A 197 -0.99 -11.29 17.53
N LEU A 198 -1.53 -12.40 17.05
CA LEU A 198 -2.65 -12.39 16.13
C LEU A 198 -3.91 -11.85 16.82
N ILE A 199 -4.45 -10.75 16.31
CA ILE A 199 -5.68 -10.13 16.83
C ILE A 199 -6.89 -10.75 16.15
N ASN A 200 -6.88 -10.80 14.82
CA ASN A 200 -8.00 -11.27 14.00
C ASN A 200 -7.54 -11.74 12.62
N VAL A 201 -8.42 -12.47 11.93
CA VAL A 201 -8.29 -12.83 10.52
C VAL A 201 -9.58 -12.43 9.81
N HIS A 202 -9.49 -11.57 8.81
CA HIS A 202 -10.62 -11.18 7.97
C HIS A 202 -10.59 -12.00 6.69
N GLU A 203 -11.68 -12.68 6.38
CA GLU A 203 -11.86 -13.42 5.12
C GLU A 203 -12.57 -12.51 4.11
N MET A 204 -11.82 -12.00 3.13
CA MET A 204 -12.30 -11.01 2.15
C MET A 204 -12.62 -11.65 0.79
N GLY A 205 -12.39 -12.96 0.64
CA GLY A 205 -12.41 -13.59 -0.67
C GLY A 205 -11.17 -13.21 -1.50
N VAL A 206 -11.08 -13.69 -2.73
CA VAL A 206 -9.93 -13.41 -3.60
C VAL A 206 -9.90 -11.93 -3.97
N PHE A 207 -8.78 -11.29 -3.74
CA PHE A 207 -8.53 -9.89 -4.10
C PHE A 207 -7.13 -9.73 -4.72
N THR A 208 -6.95 -8.69 -5.53
CA THR A 208 -5.67 -8.38 -6.21
C THR A 208 -4.84 -7.34 -5.48
N SER A 209 -5.50 -6.45 -4.75
CA SER A 209 -4.87 -5.39 -3.96
C SER A 209 -5.74 -5.03 -2.76
N PHE A 210 -5.14 -4.48 -1.72
CA PHE A 210 -5.88 -4.00 -0.56
C PHE A 210 -5.25 -2.72 0.02
N ILE A 211 -6.08 -1.95 0.71
CA ILE A 211 -5.69 -0.76 1.46
C ILE A 211 -6.38 -0.79 2.82
N ILE A 212 -5.68 -0.33 3.83
CA ILE A 212 -6.24 -0.04 5.15
C ILE A 212 -6.27 1.48 5.32
N GLU A 213 -7.44 2.03 5.61
CA GLU A 213 -7.62 3.44 5.92
C GLU A 213 -8.48 3.57 7.18
N GLY A 214 -7.84 3.96 8.30
CA GLY A 214 -8.50 3.98 9.61
C GLY A 214 -8.94 2.59 10.06
N THR A 215 -10.26 2.36 10.15
CA THR A 215 -10.88 1.08 10.49
C THR A 215 -11.42 0.34 9.26
N SER A 216 -11.26 0.92 8.08
CA SER A 216 -11.79 0.37 6.83
C SER A 216 -10.72 -0.44 6.10
N LEU A 217 -11.07 -1.67 5.73
CA LEU A 217 -10.34 -2.53 4.82
C LEU A 217 -10.96 -2.38 3.43
N LEU A 218 -10.16 -1.96 2.46
CA LEU A 218 -10.58 -1.88 1.06
C LEU A 218 -9.87 -2.99 0.30
N ALA A 219 -10.61 -3.92 -0.24
CA ALA A 219 -10.07 -5.00 -1.07
C ALA A 219 -10.55 -4.83 -2.51
N LEU A 220 -9.60 -4.86 -3.44
CA LEU A 220 -9.87 -4.82 -4.86
C LEU A 220 -10.06 -6.25 -5.38
N ASN A 221 -11.22 -6.53 -5.90
CA ASN A 221 -11.53 -7.75 -6.65
C ASN A 221 -11.63 -7.37 -8.15
N GLU A 222 -11.78 -8.33 -9.06
CA GLU A 222 -11.74 -8.09 -10.51
C GLU A 222 -12.68 -6.99 -11.00
N ASP A 223 -13.91 -6.92 -10.47
CA ASP A 223 -14.96 -6.00 -10.91
C ASP A 223 -15.48 -5.06 -9.82
N HIS A 224 -15.11 -5.29 -8.55
CA HIS A 224 -15.67 -4.58 -7.41
C HIS A 224 -14.59 -4.11 -6.43
N LEU A 225 -14.88 -3.02 -5.75
CA LEU A 225 -14.18 -2.58 -4.55
C LEU A 225 -15.00 -3.00 -3.33
N ILE A 226 -14.45 -3.88 -2.51
CA ILE A 226 -15.05 -4.33 -1.27
C ILE A 226 -14.57 -3.40 -0.15
N LEU A 227 -15.51 -2.70 0.48
CA LEU A 227 -15.25 -1.91 1.68
C LEU A 227 -15.76 -2.69 2.88
N HIS A 228 -14.86 -3.05 3.78
CA HIS A 228 -15.19 -3.78 5.00
C HIS A 228 -14.77 -2.94 6.21
N ASN A 229 -15.70 -2.76 7.18
CA ASN A 229 -15.38 -2.10 8.44
C ASN A 229 -14.93 -3.16 9.46
N SER A 230 -13.73 -2.99 9.98
CA SER A 230 -13.16 -3.95 10.94
C SER A 230 -13.77 -3.90 12.36
N GLU A 231 -14.57 -2.89 12.68
CA GLU A 231 -15.21 -2.73 13.99
C GLU A 231 -16.58 -3.39 14.06
N ASP A 232 -17.42 -3.17 13.04
CA ASP A 232 -18.80 -3.66 13.02
C ASP A 232 -19.06 -4.78 12.00
N ALA A 233 -18.01 -5.19 11.28
CA ALA A 233 -18.03 -6.19 10.23
C ALA A 233 -19.01 -5.87 9.08
N SER A 234 -19.45 -4.62 8.94
CA SER A 234 -20.27 -4.21 7.80
C SER A 234 -19.44 -4.27 6.51
N GLN A 235 -20.08 -4.65 5.42
CA GLN A 235 -19.45 -4.74 4.09
C GLN A 235 -20.31 -4.02 3.07
N LEU A 236 -19.63 -3.34 2.14
CA LEU A 236 -20.22 -2.70 0.98
C LEU A 236 -19.40 -3.06 -0.26
N ASP A 237 -20.06 -3.54 -1.28
CA ASP A 237 -19.48 -3.80 -2.58
C ASP A 237 -19.84 -2.66 -3.53
N VAL A 238 -18.82 -2.04 -4.13
CA VAL A 238 -18.95 -0.91 -5.05
C VAL A 238 -18.40 -1.30 -6.41
N ASP A 239 -19.23 -1.16 -7.45
CA ASP A 239 -18.80 -1.41 -8.83
C ASP A 239 -17.67 -0.46 -9.22
N LEU A 240 -16.64 -0.99 -9.89
CA LEU A 240 -15.53 -0.19 -10.38
C LEU A 240 -15.94 0.65 -11.61
N PRO A 241 -15.41 1.88 -11.74
CA PRO A 241 -15.72 2.74 -12.87
C PRO A 241 -15.11 2.29 -14.20
N ILE A 242 -14.18 1.34 -14.14
CA ILE A 242 -13.43 0.81 -15.28
C ILE A 242 -13.12 -0.66 -15.05
N LYS A 243 -12.88 -1.39 -16.14
CA LYS A 243 -12.45 -2.79 -16.12
C LYS A 243 -10.93 -2.93 -16.14
N GLY A 244 -10.45 -4.11 -15.70
CA GLY A 244 -9.03 -4.45 -15.74
C GLY A 244 -8.18 -3.68 -14.72
N VAL A 245 -8.78 -3.30 -13.60
CA VAL A 245 -8.06 -2.70 -12.48
C VAL A 245 -7.26 -3.80 -11.79
N LYS A 246 -5.95 -3.54 -11.57
CA LYS A 246 -5.01 -4.48 -10.96
C LYS A 246 -4.53 -4.02 -9.59
N ASP A 247 -4.59 -2.72 -9.32
CA ASP A 247 -4.09 -2.16 -8.08
C ASP A 247 -4.80 -0.86 -7.75
N ILE A 248 -4.82 -0.50 -6.46
CA ILE A 248 -5.52 0.67 -5.93
C ILE A 248 -4.62 1.44 -4.97
N ALA A 249 -4.77 2.76 -4.96
CA ALA A 249 -4.23 3.65 -3.93
C ALA A 249 -5.26 4.70 -3.56
N LEU A 250 -5.14 5.25 -2.33
CA LEU A 250 -5.97 6.32 -1.82
C LEU A 250 -5.12 7.54 -1.43
N SER A 251 -5.64 8.73 -1.69
CA SER A 251 -5.10 9.97 -1.14
C SER A 251 -6.25 10.96 -0.93
N GLY A 252 -6.57 11.23 0.33
CA GLY A 252 -7.76 12.00 0.66
C GLY A 252 -9.03 11.31 0.16
N ASN A 253 -9.84 12.03 -0.62
CA ASN A 253 -11.09 11.52 -1.21
C ASN A 253 -10.89 10.93 -2.61
N PHE A 254 -9.64 10.76 -3.05
CA PHE A 254 -9.34 10.32 -4.40
C PHE A 254 -8.91 8.85 -4.40
N PHE A 255 -9.57 8.09 -5.27
CA PHE A 255 -9.21 6.73 -5.61
C PHE A 255 -8.33 6.73 -6.86
N TYR A 256 -7.22 6.04 -6.80
CA TYR A 256 -6.33 5.84 -7.93
C TYR A 256 -6.37 4.37 -8.30
N PHE A 257 -6.78 4.09 -9.52
CA PHE A 257 -6.85 2.73 -10.06
C PHE A 257 -5.76 2.54 -11.10
N ARG A 258 -4.99 1.47 -10.94
CA ARG A 258 -3.99 1.05 -11.91
C ARG A 258 -4.56 -0.07 -12.79
N THR A 259 -4.42 0.10 -14.10
CA THR A 259 -4.57 -0.95 -15.11
C THR A 259 -3.18 -1.34 -15.66
N ASP A 260 -3.09 -2.17 -16.69
CA ASP A 260 -1.81 -2.55 -17.31
C ASP A 260 -1.00 -1.36 -17.83
N ASN A 261 -1.67 -0.33 -18.33
CA ASN A 261 -1.03 0.78 -19.02
C ASN A 261 -1.41 2.17 -18.53
N LYS A 262 -2.25 2.28 -17.49
CA LYS A 262 -2.75 3.56 -16.99
C LYS A 262 -2.91 3.58 -15.48
N ILE A 263 -2.74 4.77 -14.91
CA ILE A 263 -3.22 5.15 -13.59
C ILE A 263 -4.33 6.18 -13.81
N LEU A 264 -5.50 5.92 -13.22
CA LEU A 264 -6.66 6.80 -13.33
C LEU A 264 -7.09 7.24 -11.94
N LYS A 265 -7.35 8.54 -11.80
CA LYS A 265 -7.83 9.16 -10.56
C LYS A 265 -9.31 9.44 -10.65
N PHE A 266 -10.05 9.00 -9.62
CA PHE A 266 -11.49 9.21 -9.50
C PHE A 266 -11.88 9.77 -8.15
N VAL A 267 -13.07 10.38 -8.11
CA VAL A 267 -13.82 10.70 -6.88
C VAL A 267 -15.09 9.85 -6.88
N LEU A 268 -15.38 9.25 -5.73
CA LEU A 268 -16.64 8.57 -5.48
C LEU A 268 -17.60 9.53 -4.78
N SER A 269 -18.78 9.70 -5.31
CA SER A 269 -19.84 10.54 -4.73
C SER A 269 -21.12 9.73 -4.55
N LEU A 270 -21.82 9.94 -3.44
CA LEU A 270 -23.19 9.46 -3.25
C LEU A 270 -24.11 10.29 -4.14
N GLN A 271 -25.05 9.66 -4.81
CA GLN A 271 -26.20 10.37 -5.40
C GLN A 271 -27.28 10.50 -4.34
N ASP A 272 -27.65 11.74 -4.04
CA ASP A 272 -28.79 12.07 -3.18
C ASP A 272 -30.12 11.68 -3.85
#